data_2f0f94179edc0d860b7b78bb3ba257cc
#
_entry.id   2f0f94179edc0d860b7b78bb3ba257cc
#
_cell.length_a   1.000
_cell.length_b   1.000
_cell.length_c   1.000
_cell.angle_alpha   90.00
_cell.angle_beta   90.00
_cell.angle_gamma   90.00
#
_symmetry.space_group_name_H-M   'P 1'
#
loop_
_entity.id
_entity.type
_entity.pdbx_description
1 polymer ?
#
loop_
_entity_poly.entity_id
_entity_poly.type
_entity_poly.pdbx_seq_one_letter_code
_entity_poly.pdbx_strand_id
1 'polypeptide(L)'
;SNGFGIKYEIASNIKTGDIVHYYGPLRAAIHDLTVFQGFLKRQLAPNEFVIADKGYIGDDKILTPRDARNKQHKRAMAALRMRHEHINGRLKKWKALGCIWRHALNKHHLVFRALLVITQVEIENGRELHTIEGYEDPFGDAFDAVTEAIANL
;
A
#
# COMPACT_ATOMS: atom_id res chain seq x y z
N SER A 1 -8.94 6.16 18.18
CA SER A 1 -10.04 6.70 17.35
C SER A 1 -11.21 5.74 17.44
N ASN A 2 -12.35 6.25 17.86
CA ASN A 2 -13.58 5.49 18.02
C ASN A 2 -14.05 4.99 16.66
N GLY A 3 -13.70 3.81 16.25
CA GLY A 3 -14.19 2.91 15.23
C GLY A 3 -15.18 3.33 14.12
N PHE A 4 -15.51 4.60 14.02
CA PHE A 4 -16.37 5.16 13.00
C PHE A 4 -15.54 5.63 11.80
N GLY A 5 -15.59 4.89 10.73
CA GLY A 5 -14.93 5.25 9.49
C GLY A 5 -15.00 4.13 8.47
N ILE A 6 -14.74 4.51 7.22
CA ILE A 6 -14.64 3.60 6.10
C ILE A 6 -13.15 3.45 5.77
N LYS A 7 -12.69 2.23 5.57
CA LYS A 7 -11.35 1.97 5.07
C LYS A 7 -11.36 1.09 3.84
N TYR A 8 -10.29 1.18 3.09
CA TYR A 8 -9.95 0.32 1.97
C TYR A 8 -8.55 -0.23 2.17
N GLU A 9 -8.36 -1.48 1.83
CA GLU A 9 -7.03 -2.05 1.63
C GLU A 9 -6.60 -1.73 0.20
N ILE A 10 -5.36 -1.28 0.03
CA ILE A 10 -4.74 -0.98 -1.28
C ILE A 10 -3.38 -1.64 -1.29
N ALA A 11 -3.03 -2.27 -2.41
CA ALA A 11 -1.66 -2.71 -2.66
C ALA A 11 -1.14 -2.10 -3.96
N SER A 12 0.14 -1.78 -3.98
CA SER A 12 0.84 -1.26 -5.15
C SER A 12 2.06 -2.10 -5.47
N ASN A 13 2.37 -2.20 -6.75
CA ASN A 13 3.58 -2.84 -7.21
C ASN A 13 4.80 -2.03 -6.76
N ILE A 14 5.77 -2.70 -6.16
CA ILE A 14 6.97 -2.06 -5.63
C ILE A 14 7.79 -1.39 -6.74
N LYS A 15 7.94 -2.05 -7.89
CA LYS A 15 8.78 -1.59 -8.99
C LYS A 15 8.15 -0.45 -9.78
N THR A 16 6.88 -0.61 -10.18
CA THR A 16 6.21 0.36 -11.06
C THR A 16 5.42 1.42 -10.30
N GLY A 17 4.99 1.12 -9.07
CA GLY A 17 4.09 1.97 -8.29
C GLY A 17 2.63 1.81 -8.67
N ASP A 18 2.30 0.93 -9.63
CA ASP A 18 0.94 0.69 -10.06
C ASP A 18 0.07 0.14 -8.93
N ILE A 19 -1.17 0.60 -8.87
CA ILE A 19 -2.15 0.08 -7.94
C ILE A 19 -2.67 -1.26 -8.48
N VAL A 20 -2.31 -2.36 -7.82
CA VAL A 20 -2.60 -3.73 -8.28
C VAL A 20 -3.74 -4.39 -7.52
N HIS A 21 -4.11 -3.87 -6.37
CA HIS A 21 -5.20 -4.41 -5.56
C HIS A 21 -5.89 -3.32 -4.77
N TYR A 22 -7.19 -3.44 -4.61
CA TYR A 22 -7.95 -2.76 -3.57
C TYR A 22 -9.12 -3.62 -3.08
N TYR A 23 -9.47 -3.45 -1.81
CA TYR A 23 -10.63 -4.11 -1.22
C TYR A 23 -11.32 -3.19 -0.21
N GLY A 24 -12.63 -3.20 -0.20
CA GLY A 24 -13.51 -2.37 0.64
C GLY A 24 -14.78 -1.97 -0.10
N PRO A 25 -15.68 -1.21 0.54
CA PRO A 25 -15.53 -0.49 1.82
C PRO A 25 -15.61 -1.42 3.03
N LEU A 26 -14.79 -1.18 4.02
CA LEU A 26 -14.74 -1.90 5.28
C LEU A 26 -14.95 -0.95 6.46
N ARG A 27 -15.42 -1.47 7.59
CA ARG A 27 -15.42 -0.71 8.85
C ARG A 27 -13.98 -0.46 9.30
N ALA A 28 -13.65 0.76 9.72
CA ALA A 28 -12.32 1.12 10.19
C ALA A 28 -11.83 0.27 11.37
N ALA A 29 -12.76 -0.27 12.18
CA ALA A 29 -12.44 -1.11 13.33
C ALA A 29 -11.92 -2.52 12.99
N ILE A 30 -12.10 -2.99 11.74
CA ILE A 30 -11.58 -4.31 11.34
C ILE A 30 -10.06 -4.23 11.29
N HIS A 31 -9.38 -5.19 11.91
CA HIS A 31 -7.92 -5.23 11.94
C HIS A 31 -7.33 -5.44 10.55
N ASP A 32 -6.25 -4.72 10.21
CA ASP A 32 -5.65 -4.76 8.87
C ASP A 32 -5.15 -6.15 8.48
N LEU A 33 -4.53 -6.86 9.42
CA LEU A 33 -4.10 -8.25 9.20
C LEU A 33 -5.27 -9.18 8.85
N THR A 34 -6.43 -8.99 9.48
CA THR A 34 -7.64 -9.79 9.17
C THR A 34 -8.12 -9.54 7.74
N VAL A 35 -8.06 -8.29 7.28
CA VAL A 35 -8.43 -7.95 5.91
C VAL A 35 -7.45 -8.59 4.91
N PHE A 36 -6.15 -8.44 5.14
CA PHE A 36 -5.12 -9.04 4.32
C PHE A 36 -5.29 -10.56 4.17
N GLN A 37 -5.43 -11.27 5.28
CA GLN A 37 -5.60 -12.74 5.30
C GLN A 37 -6.89 -13.19 4.61
N GLY A 38 -7.93 -12.37 4.69
CA GLY A 38 -9.22 -12.64 4.06
C GLY A 38 -9.22 -12.50 2.55
N PHE A 39 -8.42 -11.58 2.01
CA PHE A 39 -8.53 -11.15 0.61
C PHE A 39 -7.19 -11.17 -0.15
N LEU A 40 -6.29 -10.23 0.11
CA LEU A 40 -5.06 -10.09 -0.67
C LEU A 40 -4.17 -11.34 -0.59
N LYS A 41 -3.96 -11.89 0.60
CA LYS A 41 -3.12 -13.09 0.79
C LYS A 41 -3.51 -14.25 -0.14
N ARG A 42 -4.80 -14.42 -0.41
CA ARG A 42 -5.32 -15.50 -1.26
C ARG A 42 -5.02 -15.31 -2.75
N GLN A 43 -4.61 -14.11 -3.15
CA GLN A 43 -4.28 -13.75 -4.53
C GLN A 43 -2.78 -13.78 -4.80
N LEU A 44 -1.96 -13.84 -3.75
CA LEU A 44 -0.50 -13.87 -3.86
C LEU A 44 -0.02 -15.21 -4.42
N ALA A 45 0.96 -15.13 -5.32
CA ALA A 45 1.70 -16.32 -5.77
C ALA A 45 2.53 -16.93 -4.61
N PRO A 46 2.95 -18.21 -4.72
CA PRO A 46 3.72 -18.89 -3.66
C PRO A 46 4.99 -18.13 -3.23
N ASN A 47 5.67 -17.48 -4.16
CA ASN A 47 6.90 -16.71 -3.95
C ASN A 47 6.66 -15.18 -3.83
N GLU A 48 5.43 -14.75 -3.73
CA GLU A 48 5.07 -13.33 -3.62
C GLU A 48 4.85 -12.94 -2.15
N PHE A 49 5.33 -11.75 -1.79
CA PHE A 49 5.27 -11.19 -0.44
C PHE A 49 4.78 -9.74 -0.49
N VAL A 50 4.28 -9.26 0.64
CA VAL A 50 3.82 -7.89 0.81
C VAL A 50 4.66 -7.18 1.85
N ILE A 51 5.14 -5.98 1.54
CA ILE A 51 5.75 -5.09 2.51
C ILE A 51 4.66 -4.23 3.14
N ALA A 52 4.53 -4.32 4.43
CA ALA A 52 3.47 -3.62 5.17
C ALA A 52 3.98 -2.97 6.46
N ASP A 53 3.09 -2.20 7.08
CA ASP A 53 3.31 -1.56 8.37
C ASP A 53 3.23 -2.58 9.54
N LYS A 54 3.61 -2.11 10.72
CA LYS A 54 3.54 -2.88 11.98
C LYS A 54 2.13 -3.40 12.32
N GLY A 55 1.08 -2.78 11.80
CA GLY A 55 -0.30 -3.25 11.94
C GLY A 55 -0.59 -4.60 11.30
N TYR A 56 0.29 -5.07 10.41
CA TYR A 56 0.17 -6.34 9.69
C TYR A 56 1.08 -7.45 10.23
N ILE A 57 1.72 -7.28 11.39
CA ILE A 57 2.59 -8.29 11.99
C ILE A 57 1.79 -9.55 12.31
N GLY A 58 2.30 -10.73 11.94
CA GLY A 58 1.73 -12.02 12.31
C GLY A 58 1.34 -12.90 11.11
N ASP A 59 1.85 -12.61 9.91
CA ASP A 59 1.65 -13.44 8.73
C ASP A 59 2.98 -13.69 8.00
N ASP A 60 3.18 -14.91 7.51
CA ASP A 60 4.37 -15.38 6.81
C ASP A 60 4.58 -14.73 5.43
N LYS A 61 3.52 -14.18 4.85
CA LYS A 61 3.55 -13.46 3.57
C LYS A 61 3.78 -11.96 3.71
N ILE A 62 3.98 -11.47 4.94
CA ILE A 62 4.18 -10.05 5.22
C ILE A 62 5.58 -9.79 5.74
N LEU A 63 6.25 -8.85 5.10
CA LEU A 63 7.52 -8.28 5.56
C LEU A 63 7.26 -6.92 6.20
N THR A 64 7.70 -6.76 7.42
CA THR A 64 7.59 -5.50 8.17
C THR A 64 8.98 -4.93 8.46
N PRO A 65 9.10 -3.67 8.92
CA PRO A 65 10.39 -3.12 9.32
C PRO A 65 11.13 -3.92 10.42
N ARG A 66 10.46 -4.85 11.11
CA ARG A 66 11.08 -5.76 12.11
C ARG A 66 11.88 -6.88 11.44
N ASP A 67 11.51 -7.24 10.21
CA ASP A 67 12.14 -8.32 9.44
C ASP A 67 13.42 -7.85 8.74
N ALA A 68 13.74 -6.56 8.83
CA ALA A 68 14.93 -5.98 8.24
C ALA A 68 16.21 -6.52 8.91
N ARG A 69 17.04 -7.22 8.14
CA ARG A 69 18.28 -7.86 8.61
C ARG A 69 19.39 -6.87 8.98
N ASN A 70 19.38 -5.69 8.33
CA ASN A 70 20.39 -4.66 8.52
C ASN A 70 19.80 -3.25 8.29
N LYS A 71 20.65 -2.22 8.48
CA LYS A 71 20.25 -0.81 8.34
C LYS A 71 19.86 -0.45 6.90
N GLN A 72 20.49 -1.07 5.91
CA GLN A 72 20.20 -0.87 4.50
C GLN A 72 18.81 -1.43 4.14
N HIS A 73 18.50 -2.66 4.53
CA HIS A 73 17.16 -3.24 4.37
C HIS A 73 16.08 -2.38 5.01
N LYS A 74 16.34 -1.86 6.22
CA LYS A 74 15.39 -0.99 6.91
C LYS A 74 15.11 0.29 6.14
N ARG A 75 16.15 0.91 5.54
CA ARG A 75 16.00 2.09 4.70
C ARG A 75 15.23 1.79 3.42
N ALA A 76 15.53 0.66 2.76
CA ALA A 76 14.83 0.20 1.58
C ALA A 76 13.32 0.02 1.85
N MET A 77 12.97 -0.71 2.89
CA MET A 77 11.56 -0.91 3.28
C MET A 77 10.86 0.41 3.63
N ALA A 78 11.57 1.37 4.24
CA ALA A 78 11.01 2.68 4.52
C ALA A 78 10.72 3.47 3.24
N ALA A 79 11.60 3.43 2.25
CA ALA A 79 11.41 4.09 0.95
C ALA A 79 10.22 3.50 0.19
N LEU A 80 10.08 2.17 0.17
CA LEU A 80 8.96 1.48 -0.47
C LEU A 80 7.62 1.83 0.20
N ARG A 81 7.58 1.89 1.52
CA ARG A 81 6.39 2.34 2.26
C ARG A 81 6.01 3.78 1.95
N MET A 82 7.00 4.67 1.83
CA MET A 82 6.77 6.07 1.46
C MET A 82 6.03 6.20 0.12
N ARG A 83 6.36 5.35 -0.85
CA ARG A 83 5.65 5.33 -2.14
C ARG A 83 4.17 4.98 -1.99
N HIS A 84 3.85 4.00 -1.17
CA HIS A 84 2.48 3.66 -0.85
C HIS A 84 1.75 4.79 -0.10
N GLU A 85 2.42 5.46 0.82
CA GLU A 85 1.89 6.63 1.52
C GLU A 85 1.58 7.80 0.56
N HIS A 86 2.38 7.97 -0.51
CA HIS A 86 2.09 8.96 -1.55
C HIS A 86 0.80 8.65 -2.32
N ILE A 87 0.53 7.39 -2.64
CA ILE A 87 -0.75 6.97 -3.25
C ILE A 87 -1.91 7.33 -2.32
N ASN A 88 -1.81 6.96 -1.06
CA ASN A 88 -2.80 7.29 -0.05
C ASN A 88 -2.98 8.81 0.12
N GLY A 89 -1.89 9.57 0.07
CA GLY A 89 -1.89 11.02 0.11
C GLY A 89 -2.64 11.65 -1.08
N ARG A 90 -2.45 11.12 -2.30
CA ARG A 90 -3.17 11.57 -3.50
C ARG A 90 -4.66 11.32 -3.37
N LEU A 91 -5.06 10.12 -2.94
CA LEU A 91 -6.47 9.78 -2.73
C LEU A 91 -7.11 10.68 -1.67
N LYS A 92 -6.43 10.96 -0.56
CA LYS A 92 -6.95 11.82 0.52
C LYS A 92 -7.06 13.30 0.14
N LYS A 93 -6.38 13.78 -0.91
CA LYS A 93 -6.58 15.15 -1.42
C LYS A 93 -7.97 15.37 -1.99
N TRP A 94 -8.63 14.33 -2.45
CA TRP A 94 -10.01 14.43 -2.90
C TRP A 94 -10.94 14.59 -1.71
N LYS A 95 -11.67 15.71 -1.66
CA LYS A 95 -12.60 16.01 -0.55
C LYS A 95 -13.61 14.89 -0.29
N ALA A 96 -14.03 14.17 -1.34
CA ALA A 96 -14.94 13.05 -1.23
C ALA A 96 -14.38 11.90 -0.35
N LEU A 97 -13.06 11.73 -0.28
CA LEU A 97 -12.40 10.72 0.54
C LEU A 97 -11.81 11.28 1.85
N GLY A 98 -11.63 12.59 1.93
CA GLY A 98 -11.06 13.29 3.08
C GLY A 98 -12.09 13.86 4.07
N CYS A 99 -13.38 13.82 3.73
CA CYS A 99 -14.46 14.35 4.54
C CYS A 99 -15.39 13.26 5.08
N ILE A 100 -16.25 13.64 6.03
CA ILE A 100 -17.30 12.75 6.51
C ILE A 100 -18.29 12.44 5.37
N TRP A 101 -18.40 11.16 5.06
CA TRP A 101 -19.33 10.69 4.05
C TRP A 101 -20.78 10.69 4.56
N ARG A 102 -21.67 11.36 3.84
CA ARG A 102 -23.08 11.58 4.24
C ARG A 102 -24.09 10.88 3.33
N HIS A 103 -23.62 10.05 2.39
CA HIS A 103 -24.45 9.33 1.43
C HIS A 103 -24.39 7.81 1.70
N ALA A 104 -25.18 7.04 0.95
CA ALA A 104 -25.19 5.59 1.06
C ALA A 104 -23.80 4.99 0.77
N LEU A 105 -23.45 3.91 1.47
CA LEU A 105 -22.11 3.32 1.46
C LEU A 105 -21.73 2.76 0.07
N ASN A 106 -22.71 2.25 -0.69
CA ASN A 106 -22.48 1.80 -2.06
C ASN A 106 -22.01 2.93 -2.99
N LYS A 107 -22.48 4.16 -2.77
CA LYS A 107 -22.01 5.34 -3.51
C LYS A 107 -20.56 5.68 -3.15
N HIS A 108 -20.14 5.47 -1.90
CA HIS A 108 -18.75 5.67 -1.49
C HIS A 108 -17.81 4.75 -2.27
N HIS A 109 -18.18 3.49 -2.43
CA HIS A 109 -17.40 2.53 -3.21
C HIS A 109 -17.22 2.97 -4.67
N LEU A 110 -18.28 3.45 -5.31
CA LEU A 110 -18.21 3.95 -6.68
C LEU A 110 -17.27 5.15 -6.82
N VAL A 111 -17.38 6.12 -5.90
CA VAL A 111 -16.49 7.29 -5.87
C VAL A 111 -15.05 6.87 -5.60
N PHE A 112 -14.82 6.00 -4.62
CA PHE A 112 -13.49 5.49 -4.32
C PHE A 112 -12.85 4.83 -5.54
N ARG A 113 -13.57 3.94 -6.22
CA ARG A 113 -13.09 3.26 -7.43
C ARG A 113 -12.76 4.23 -8.55
N ALA A 114 -13.61 5.24 -8.81
CA ALA A 114 -13.36 6.24 -9.82
C ALA A 114 -12.06 7.04 -9.52
N LEU A 115 -11.88 7.47 -8.27
CA LEU A 115 -10.69 8.21 -7.86
C LEU A 115 -9.42 7.34 -7.86
N LEU A 116 -9.55 6.05 -7.57
CA LEU A 116 -8.46 5.09 -7.68
C LEU A 116 -7.97 4.96 -9.13
N VAL A 117 -8.91 4.83 -10.08
CA VAL A 117 -8.59 4.78 -11.53
C VAL A 117 -7.95 6.08 -12.00
N ILE A 118 -8.46 7.24 -11.59
CA ILE A 118 -7.85 8.53 -11.92
C ILE A 118 -6.42 8.62 -11.37
N THR A 119 -6.21 8.16 -10.15
CA THR A 119 -4.87 8.13 -9.53
C THR A 119 -3.92 7.22 -10.29
N GLN A 120 -4.38 6.06 -10.75
CA GLN A 120 -3.59 5.15 -11.58
C GLN A 120 -3.21 5.79 -12.91
N VAL A 121 -4.17 6.41 -13.60
CA VAL A 121 -3.92 7.13 -14.86
C VAL A 121 -2.91 8.27 -14.66
N GLU A 122 -2.96 8.98 -13.54
CA GLU A 122 -1.96 10.01 -13.20
C GLU A 122 -0.56 9.42 -13.03
N ILE A 123 -0.43 8.24 -12.40
CA ILE A 123 0.84 7.54 -12.22
C ILE A 123 1.41 7.14 -13.60
N GLU A 124 0.59 6.57 -14.47
CA GLU A 124 0.98 6.11 -15.80
C GLU A 124 1.38 7.25 -16.74
N ASN A 125 0.84 8.45 -16.55
CA ASN A 125 1.04 9.61 -17.43
C ASN A 125 2.00 10.66 -16.86
N GLY A 126 3.03 10.25 -16.11
CA GLY A 126 4.16 11.08 -15.73
C GLY A 126 3.95 11.96 -14.50
N ARG A 127 2.84 11.84 -13.78
CA ARG A 127 2.77 12.29 -12.39
C ARG A 127 3.37 11.23 -11.47
N GLU A 128 4.63 10.93 -11.70
CA GLU A 128 5.36 9.95 -10.92
C GLU A 128 5.17 10.16 -9.41
N LEU A 129 5.15 9.07 -8.70
CA LEU A 129 5.20 9.11 -7.24
C LEU A 129 6.55 9.71 -6.87
N HIS A 130 6.56 10.86 -6.22
CA HIS A 130 7.69 11.71 -5.92
C HIS A 130 9.02 10.96 -5.79
N THR A 131 9.96 11.30 -6.64
CA THR A 131 11.39 11.04 -6.42
C THR A 131 11.80 11.87 -5.20
N ILE A 132 12.34 11.23 -4.20
CA ILE A 132 12.95 11.94 -3.08
C ILE A 132 14.24 12.53 -3.63
N GLU A 133 14.37 13.85 -3.65
CA GLU A 133 15.61 14.52 -4.06
C GLU A 133 16.80 13.89 -3.33
N GLY A 134 17.82 13.49 -4.08
CA GLY A 134 19.01 12.82 -3.55
C GLY A 134 18.94 11.29 -3.49
N TYR A 135 17.89 10.69 -4.04
CA TYR A 135 17.77 9.25 -4.17
C TYR A 135 17.95 8.87 -5.66
N GLU A 136 19.19 8.60 -6.04
CA GLU A 136 19.50 7.97 -7.33
C GLU A 136 18.91 6.56 -7.30
N ASP A 137 17.89 6.31 -8.12
CA ASP A 137 17.12 5.08 -8.25
C ASP A 137 16.91 4.28 -6.93
N PRO A 138 15.93 4.67 -6.09
CA PRO A 138 15.66 3.96 -4.84
C PRO A 138 15.23 2.51 -5.05
N PHE A 139 15.05 2.08 -6.30
CA PHE A 139 14.57 0.75 -6.66
C PHE A 139 15.65 -0.20 -7.16
N GLY A 140 16.79 0.29 -7.67
CA GLY A 140 17.92 -0.59 -7.97
C GLY A 140 18.37 -1.32 -6.71
N ASP A 141 19.07 -0.63 -5.83
CA ASP A 141 19.63 -1.23 -4.62
C ASP A 141 18.58 -1.68 -3.60
N ALA A 142 17.47 -0.92 -3.48
CA ALA A 142 16.44 -1.24 -2.51
C ALA A 142 15.60 -2.43 -2.94
N PHE A 143 15.28 -2.54 -4.23
CA PHE A 143 14.58 -3.68 -4.80
C PHE A 143 15.44 -4.95 -4.72
N ASP A 144 16.72 -4.85 -5.04
CA ASP A 144 17.66 -5.96 -4.97
C ASP A 144 17.84 -6.41 -3.52
N ALA A 145 17.98 -5.50 -2.57
CA ALA A 145 18.09 -5.83 -1.15
C ALA A 145 16.83 -6.52 -0.59
N VAL A 146 15.63 -6.12 -1.04
CA VAL A 146 14.37 -6.79 -0.65
C VAL A 146 14.24 -8.13 -1.35
N THR A 147 14.61 -8.23 -2.62
CA THR A 147 14.59 -9.48 -3.40
C THR A 147 15.57 -10.50 -2.82
N GLU A 148 16.78 -10.09 -2.44
CA GLU A 148 17.74 -10.93 -1.73
C GLU A 148 17.22 -11.36 -0.36
N ALA A 149 16.54 -10.48 0.38
CA ALA A 149 15.95 -10.84 1.67
C ALA A 149 14.86 -11.91 1.52
N ILE A 150 14.05 -11.83 0.45
CA ILE A 150 13.00 -12.82 0.12
C ILE A 150 13.61 -14.15 -0.34
N ALA A 151 14.63 -14.12 -1.19
CA ALA A 151 15.28 -15.31 -1.73
C ALA A 151 16.00 -16.16 -0.67
N ASN A 152 16.28 -15.58 0.49
CA ASN A 152 16.97 -16.23 1.61
C ASN A 152 16.03 -16.57 2.79
N LEU A 153 14.69 -16.49 2.61
CA LEU A 153 13.66 -17.00 3.52
C LEU A 153 13.32 -18.46 3.21
#